data_e6f528d1891b177f6c9f75c562c53800
#
_entry.id   e6f528d1891b177f6c9f75c562c53800
#
_cell.length_a   1.000
_cell.length_b   1.000
_cell.length_c   1.000
_cell.angle_alpha   90.00
_cell.angle_beta   90.00
_cell.angle_gamma   90.00
#
_symmetry.space_group_name_H-M   'P 1'
#
loop_
_entity.id
_entity.type
_entity.pdbx_description
1 polymer ?
#
loop_
_entity_poly.entity_id
_entity_poly.type
_entity_poly.pdbx_seq_one_letter_code
_entity_poly.pdbx_strand_id
1 'polypeptide(L)'
;MSDPTIKGISFSESSLDGSSLRIGIVHARWNKPVIDALLQGTISKLKAVGVKESNIVVQSVPGSYELPMAVSKYVKQWAAETKQSLNFSLDRVITGSRVQAGATATDLLGGLTFGSPLPSRTTTPAPTSTSTTIPAVVTTMPSQPFDAVIAIGVLIKGETMHFEYISDTVSHGLMRVQLDTGVPVIFGVLTALTENQALVRAGIGKEGNKGHNHGEDWGLAAVEMAISSRKWSEGKFQ
;
A
#
# COMPACT_ATOMS: atom_id res chain seq x y z
N MET A 1 -20.94 -29.72 -9.13
CA MET A 1 -19.72 -30.51 -8.86
C MET A 1 -18.93 -29.77 -7.79
N SER A 2 -18.69 -30.39 -6.64
CA SER A 2 -17.78 -29.83 -5.62
C SER A 2 -16.36 -29.97 -6.15
N ASP A 3 -15.60 -28.88 -6.08
CA ASP A 3 -14.17 -28.83 -6.40
C ASP A 3 -13.44 -29.83 -5.48
N PRO A 4 -12.78 -30.87 -6.01
CA PRO A 4 -12.13 -31.90 -5.22
C PRO A 4 -10.76 -31.46 -4.66
N THR A 5 -10.33 -30.23 -4.91
CA THR A 5 -9.05 -29.73 -4.40
C THR A 5 -9.09 -29.57 -2.88
N ILE A 6 -8.06 -30.09 -2.23
CA ILE A 6 -7.80 -29.81 -0.82
C ILE A 6 -7.55 -28.31 -0.71
N LYS A 7 -8.46 -27.62 -0.03
CA LYS A 7 -8.40 -26.16 0.12
C LYS A 7 -7.77 -25.82 1.47
N GLY A 8 -6.85 -24.90 1.42
CA GLY A 8 -6.21 -24.31 2.58
C GLY A 8 -4.71 -24.62 2.66
N ILE A 9 -4.00 -23.63 3.14
CA ILE A 9 -2.59 -23.75 3.50
C ILE A 9 -2.57 -24.16 4.98
N SER A 10 -1.90 -25.26 5.33
CA SER A 10 -1.67 -25.59 6.73
C SER A 10 -0.56 -24.69 7.27
N PHE A 11 -0.95 -23.68 8.01
CA PHE A 11 -0.01 -22.83 8.74
C PHE A 11 0.21 -23.36 10.14
N SER A 12 1.42 -23.27 10.66
CA SER A 12 1.68 -23.41 12.10
C SER A 12 1.35 -22.07 12.78
N GLU A 13 0.05 -21.81 13.04
CA GLU A 13 -0.40 -20.56 13.66
C GLU A 13 0.28 -20.27 15.01
N SER A 14 0.69 -21.33 15.73
CA SER A 14 1.30 -21.22 17.07
C SER A 14 2.69 -20.57 17.10
N SER A 15 3.33 -20.36 15.94
CA SER A 15 4.68 -19.81 15.85
C SER A 15 4.76 -18.40 15.24
N LEU A 16 3.62 -17.82 14.77
CA LEU A 16 3.60 -16.54 14.09
C LEU A 16 3.32 -15.39 15.07
N ASP A 17 4.29 -14.53 15.28
CA ASP A 17 4.16 -13.29 16.06
C ASP A 17 4.20 -12.08 15.15
N GLY A 18 3.05 -11.46 14.90
CA GLY A 18 2.90 -10.25 14.11
C GLY A 18 3.11 -8.93 14.87
N SER A 19 3.42 -8.98 16.17
CA SER A 19 3.39 -7.80 17.07
C SER A 19 4.32 -6.66 16.65
N SER A 20 5.43 -6.97 15.98
CA SER A 20 6.42 -6.03 15.48
C SER A 20 6.23 -5.64 14.01
N LEU A 21 5.27 -6.26 13.32
CA LEU A 21 5.07 -6.08 11.89
C LEU A 21 4.20 -4.87 11.57
N ARG A 22 4.44 -4.29 10.41
CA ARG A 22 3.62 -3.24 9.81
C ARG A 22 3.11 -3.70 8.45
N ILE A 23 1.79 -3.81 8.32
CA ILE A 23 1.13 -4.39 7.14
C ILE A 23 0.31 -3.32 6.41
N GLY A 24 0.56 -3.17 5.11
CA GLY A 24 -0.26 -2.38 4.23
C GLY A 24 -1.38 -3.20 3.60
N ILE A 25 -2.56 -2.62 3.45
CA ILE A 25 -3.67 -3.22 2.71
C ILE A 25 -4.13 -2.21 1.67
N VAL A 26 -4.10 -2.59 0.40
CA VAL A 26 -4.65 -1.80 -0.70
C VAL A 26 -5.82 -2.57 -1.30
N HIS A 27 -7.02 -1.98 -1.28
CA HIS A 27 -8.20 -2.68 -1.78
C HIS A 27 -8.94 -1.91 -2.87
N ALA A 28 -9.53 -2.63 -3.83
CA ALA A 28 -10.43 -2.09 -4.82
C ALA A 28 -11.79 -1.71 -4.20
N ARG A 29 -12.56 -0.86 -4.89
CA ARG A 29 -13.94 -0.51 -4.49
C ARG A 29 -15.02 -1.22 -5.29
N TRP A 30 -14.70 -1.84 -6.43
CA TRP A 30 -15.63 -2.67 -7.19
C TRP A 30 -16.01 -3.93 -6.43
N ASN A 31 -17.27 -4.37 -6.56
CA ASN A 31 -17.81 -5.53 -5.84
C ASN A 31 -17.76 -5.36 -4.32
N LYS A 32 -18.17 -4.18 -3.87
CA LYS A 32 -18.03 -3.72 -2.47
C LYS A 32 -18.43 -4.74 -1.40
N PRO A 33 -19.57 -5.45 -1.46
CA PRO A 33 -19.93 -6.42 -0.42
C PRO A 33 -18.88 -7.54 -0.25
N VAL A 34 -18.31 -8.01 -1.36
CA VAL A 34 -17.27 -9.06 -1.36
C VAL A 34 -15.95 -8.49 -0.82
N ILE A 35 -15.57 -7.28 -1.28
CA ILE A 35 -14.36 -6.58 -0.80
C ILE A 35 -14.44 -6.32 0.70
N ASP A 36 -15.56 -5.83 1.20
CA ASP A 36 -15.71 -5.52 2.63
C ASP A 36 -15.57 -6.78 3.51
N ALA A 37 -16.16 -7.90 3.09
CA ALA A 37 -16.04 -9.17 3.79
C ALA A 37 -14.59 -9.69 3.80
N LEU A 38 -13.89 -9.64 2.66
CA LEU A 38 -12.49 -10.04 2.54
C LEU A 38 -11.58 -9.15 3.39
N LEU A 39 -11.78 -7.82 3.32
CA LEU A 39 -11.02 -6.85 4.11
C LEU A 39 -11.21 -7.09 5.61
N GLN A 40 -12.45 -7.32 6.05
CA GLN A 40 -12.75 -7.62 7.45
C GLN A 40 -12.09 -8.92 7.91
N GLY A 41 -12.14 -9.98 7.11
CA GLY A 41 -11.44 -11.25 7.40
C GLY A 41 -9.94 -11.05 7.53
N THR A 42 -9.34 -10.31 6.60
CA THR A 42 -7.91 -9.98 6.60
C THR A 42 -7.51 -9.23 7.89
N ILE A 43 -8.23 -8.14 8.24
CA ILE A 43 -7.93 -7.34 9.44
C ILE A 43 -8.11 -8.17 10.70
N SER A 44 -9.19 -8.97 10.78
CA SER A 44 -9.46 -9.83 11.94
C SER A 44 -8.34 -10.85 12.16
N LYS A 45 -7.86 -11.49 11.08
CA LYS A 45 -6.76 -12.46 11.16
C LYS A 45 -5.43 -11.79 11.54
N LEU A 46 -5.09 -10.63 10.95
CA LEU A 46 -3.89 -9.88 11.32
C LEU A 46 -3.87 -9.54 12.81
N LYS A 47 -5.00 -9.08 13.36
CA LYS A 47 -5.13 -8.81 14.80
C LYS A 47 -4.99 -10.08 15.63
N ALA A 48 -5.60 -11.18 15.19
CA ALA A 48 -5.53 -12.48 15.90
C ALA A 48 -4.11 -13.03 16.01
N VAL A 49 -3.23 -12.77 15.03
CA VAL A 49 -1.81 -13.14 15.06
C VAL A 49 -0.89 -12.04 15.62
N GLY A 50 -1.46 -11.04 16.30
CA GLY A 50 -0.73 -10.07 17.10
C GLY A 50 -0.36 -8.76 16.40
N VAL A 51 -0.71 -8.54 15.12
CA VAL A 51 -0.42 -7.27 14.45
C VAL A 51 -1.23 -6.15 15.11
N LYS A 52 -0.54 -5.10 15.57
CA LYS A 52 -1.17 -3.95 16.23
C LYS A 52 -2.03 -3.17 15.23
N GLU A 53 -3.20 -2.72 15.66
CA GLU A 53 -4.13 -1.96 14.80
C GLU A 53 -3.48 -0.70 14.21
N SER A 54 -2.65 -0.01 14.99
CA SER A 54 -1.87 1.16 14.53
C SER A 54 -0.86 0.84 13.41
N ASN A 55 -0.52 -0.44 13.24
CA ASN A 55 0.42 -0.92 12.24
C ASN A 55 -0.29 -1.50 11.00
N ILE A 56 -1.62 -1.52 10.97
CA ILE A 56 -2.43 -1.92 9.82
C ILE A 56 -2.88 -0.65 9.10
N VAL A 57 -2.35 -0.41 7.90
CA VAL A 57 -2.67 0.78 7.11
C VAL A 57 -3.50 0.37 5.91
N VAL A 58 -4.71 0.90 5.80
CA VAL A 58 -5.68 0.54 4.75
C VAL A 58 -5.88 1.70 3.78
N GLN A 59 -5.79 1.41 2.48
CA GLN A 59 -6.04 2.38 1.40
C GLN A 59 -6.95 1.78 0.34
N SER A 60 -7.86 2.58 -0.20
CA SER A 60 -8.72 2.16 -1.31
C SER A 60 -8.30 2.74 -2.65
N VAL A 61 -8.54 1.97 -3.72
CA VAL A 61 -8.39 2.39 -5.13
C VAL A 61 -9.68 2.13 -5.91
N PRO A 62 -9.89 2.77 -7.08
CA PRO A 62 -11.13 2.59 -7.83
C PRO A 62 -11.42 1.13 -8.18
N GLY A 63 -10.49 0.42 -8.80
CA GLY A 63 -10.66 -0.95 -9.27
C GLY A 63 -9.41 -1.79 -9.07
N SER A 64 -9.46 -3.04 -9.49
CA SER A 64 -8.32 -3.96 -9.38
C SER A 64 -7.15 -3.54 -10.29
N TYR A 65 -7.44 -2.87 -11.41
CA TYR A 65 -6.41 -2.43 -12.35
C TYR A 65 -5.41 -1.44 -11.73
N GLU A 66 -5.83 -0.64 -10.76
CA GLU A 66 -5.00 0.34 -10.07
C GLU A 66 -4.17 -0.25 -8.93
N LEU A 67 -4.42 -1.50 -8.52
CA LEU A 67 -3.70 -2.14 -7.41
C LEU A 67 -2.19 -2.17 -7.60
N PRO A 68 -1.61 -2.57 -8.76
CA PRO A 68 -0.16 -2.63 -8.92
C PRO A 68 0.51 -1.27 -8.75
N MET A 69 -0.10 -0.21 -9.30
CA MET A 69 0.41 1.16 -9.14
C MET A 69 0.38 1.62 -7.69
N ALA A 70 -0.75 1.42 -7.02
CA ALA A 70 -0.92 1.84 -5.62
C ALA A 70 0.04 1.07 -4.70
N VAL A 71 0.13 -0.26 -4.83
CA VAL A 71 1.07 -1.09 -4.08
C VAL A 71 2.50 -0.65 -4.33
N SER A 72 2.88 -0.39 -5.59
CA SER A 72 4.22 0.12 -5.92
C SER A 72 4.54 1.44 -5.23
N LYS A 73 3.57 2.35 -5.10
CA LYS A 73 3.75 3.61 -4.37
C LYS A 73 3.90 3.38 -2.87
N TYR A 74 3.09 2.50 -2.29
CA TYR A 74 3.17 2.13 -0.88
C TYR A 74 4.56 1.62 -0.51
N VAL A 75 5.11 0.73 -1.33
CA VAL A 75 6.42 0.13 -1.08
C VAL A 75 7.58 1.08 -1.37
N LYS A 76 7.50 1.89 -2.46
CA LYS A 76 8.59 2.77 -2.91
C LYS A 76 8.73 4.06 -2.11
N GLN A 77 7.66 4.60 -1.55
CA GLN A 77 7.71 5.82 -0.75
C GLN A 77 8.69 5.68 0.40
N TRP A 78 8.75 4.50 1.01
CA TRP A 78 9.71 4.21 2.06
C TRP A 78 11.17 4.13 1.57
N ALA A 79 11.44 3.54 0.41
CA ALA A 79 12.81 3.41 -0.11
C ALA A 79 13.47 4.78 -0.37
N ALA A 80 12.68 5.80 -0.70
CA ALA A 80 13.15 7.18 -0.85
C ALA A 80 13.47 7.82 0.51
N GLU A 81 12.61 7.65 1.51
CA GLU A 81 12.79 8.20 2.86
C GLU A 81 13.99 7.56 3.59
N THR A 82 14.20 6.26 3.42
CA THR A 82 15.36 5.55 4.01
C THR A 82 16.67 6.03 3.40
N LYS A 83 16.74 6.23 2.08
CA LYS A 83 17.91 6.80 1.41
C LYS A 83 18.19 8.22 1.90
N GLN A 84 17.17 9.03 2.12
CA GLN A 84 17.33 10.40 2.60
C GLN A 84 17.80 10.43 4.06
N SER A 85 17.31 9.54 4.92
CA SER A 85 17.76 9.44 6.32
C SER A 85 19.16 8.86 6.44
N LEU A 86 19.55 7.90 5.60
CA LEU A 86 20.91 7.36 5.54
C LEU A 86 21.91 8.40 5.04
N ASN A 87 21.58 9.17 4.00
CA ASN A 87 22.42 10.26 3.52
C ASN A 87 22.58 11.36 4.59
N PHE A 88 21.51 11.73 5.30
CA PHE A 88 21.56 12.69 6.40
C PHE A 88 22.42 12.18 7.57
N SER A 89 22.40 10.87 7.87
CA SER A 89 23.26 10.27 8.89
C SER A 89 24.73 10.20 8.45
N LEU A 90 24.97 9.87 7.18
CA LEU A 90 26.33 9.85 6.61
C LEU A 90 26.95 11.25 6.56
N ASP A 91 26.20 12.27 6.15
CA ASP A 91 26.66 13.66 6.17
C ASP A 91 26.99 14.13 7.59
N ARG A 92 26.24 13.67 8.60
CA ARG A 92 26.52 14.00 10.01
C ARG A 92 27.78 13.30 10.55
N VAL A 93 28.10 12.12 10.03
CA VAL A 93 29.33 11.37 10.39
C VAL A 93 30.56 11.96 9.67
N ILE A 94 30.40 12.39 8.41
CA ILE A 94 31.50 12.94 7.60
C ILE A 94 31.78 14.41 7.96
N THR A 95 30.77 15.19 8.35
CA THR A 95 30.92 16.62 8.71
C THR A 95 31.18 16.87 10.19
N GLY A 96 31.51 15.84 10.97
CA GLY A 96 31.97 15.95 12.36
C GLY A 96 33.29 16.74 12.55
N SER A 97 33.78 17.41 11.53
CA SER A 97 34.94 18.32 11.60
C SER A 97 34.56 19.69 11.01
N ARG A 98 34.31 20.61 11.95
CA ARG A 98 34.48 22.06 11.78
C ARG A 98 34.23 22.66 10.40
N VAL A 99 33.08 23.26 10.19
CA VAL A 99 32.99 24.39 9.25
C VAL A 99 32.58 25.64 10.02
N GLN A 100 33.56 26.55 10.09
CA GLN A 100 33.41 27.91 10.57
C GLN A 100 32.48 28.67 9.61
N ALA A 101 31.51 29.38 10.17
CA ALA A 101 30.59 30.24 9.43
C ALA A 101 31.38 31.35 8.71
N GLY A 102 31.00 31.62 7.46
CA GLY A 102 31.43 32.81 6.76
C GLY A 102 31.60 32.62 5.25
N ALA A 103 30.52 32.66 4.51
CA ALA A 103 30.46 33.19 3.13
C ALA A 103 28.99 33.31 2.70
N THR A 104 28.51 34.52 2.61
CA THR A 104 27.21 34.88 2.06
C THR A 104 27.27 34.72 0.54
N ALA A 105 26.28 33.98 -0.01
CA ALA A 105 26.11 33.79 -1.45
C ALA A 105 25.48 35.06 -2.08
N THR A 106 26.28 36.15 -2.24
CA THR A 106 25.82 37.38 -2.87
C THR A 106 26.79 37.92 -3.94
N ASP A 107 27.77 37.11 -4.40
CA ASP A 107 28.80 37.64 -5.29
C ASP A 107 28.95 36.93 -6.65
N LEU A 108 27.87 36.44 -7.22
CA LEU A 108 27.94 35.82 -8.57
C LEU A 108 26.73 36.09 -9.44
N LEU A 109 26.29 37.35 -9.58
CA LEU A 109 25.48 37.78 -10.73
C LEU A 109 25.56 39.32 -10.87
N GLY A 110 26.68 39.76 -11.39
CA GLY A 110 26.83 41.10 -11.91
C GLY A 110 26.05 41.26 -13.22
N GLY A 111 25.21 42.26 -13.28
CA GLY A 111 24.91 43.04 -14.46
C GLY A 111 23.94 42.46 -15.46
N LEU A 112 22.68 42.92 -15.41
CA LEU A 112 21.92 43.37 -16.57
C LEU A 112 20.73 44.19 -16.08
N THR A 113 20.89 45.51 -16.17
CA THR A 113 19.81 46.49 -16.02
C THR A 113 19.03 46.60 -17.33
N PHE A 114 17.72 46.37 -17.28
CA PHE A 114 16.80 46.96 -18.26
C PHE A 114 15.64 47.60 -17.50
N GLY A 115 15.60 48.93 -17.61
CA GLY A 115 14.53 49.73 -17.08
C GLY A 115 13.36 49.83 -18.06
N SER A 116 12.19 49.97 -17.53
CA SER A 116 11.15 50.96 -17.85
C SER A 116 9.88 50.66 -17.05
N PRO A 117 9.20 51.68 -16.51
CA PRO A 117 8.05 51.51 -15.63
C PRO A 117 6.75 51.43 -16.43
N LEU A 118 5.88 50.51 -16.08
CA LEU A 118 4.48 50.47 -16.56
C LEU A 118 3.54 51.09 -15.52
N PRO A 119 2.47 51.76 -15.97
CA PRO A 119 1.62 52.57 -15.10
C PRO A 119 0.67 51.78 -14.21
N SER A 120 0.44 52.34 -13.03
CA SER A 120 -0.46 51.89 -11.99
C SER A 120 -1.89 51.69 -12.50
N ARG A 121 -2.45 50.51 -12.25
CA ARG A 121 -3.87 50.21 -12.44
C ARG A 121 -4.55 50.20 -11.08
N THR A 122 -5.56 51.05 -10.95
CA THR A 122 -6.46 51.23 -9.82
C THR A 122 -7.11 49.90 -9.40
N THR A 123 -6.98 49.56 -8.15
CA THR A 123 -7.58 48.35 -7.52
C THR A 123 -9.00 48.70 -7.05
N THR A 124 -9.99 47.99 -7.62
CA THR A 124 -11.34 47.89 -7.06
C THR A 124 -11.32 46.75 -6.00
N PRO A 125 -11.90 46.94 -4.81
CA PRO A 125 -11.93 45.88 -3.82
C PRO A 125 -12.91 44.76 -4.22
N ALA A 126 -12.40 43.51 -4.24
CA ALA A 126 -13.20 42.32 -4.46
C ALA A 126 -13.92 41.93 -3.16
N PRO A 127 -15.10 41.27 -3.23
CA PRO A 127 -15.83 40.84 -2.06
C PRO A 127 -15.11 39.71 -1.35
N THR A 128 -14.99 39.84 -0.01
CA THR A 128 -14.42 38.85 0.91
C THR A 128 -15.29 37.60 0.96
N SER A 129 -14.93 36.58 0.22
CA SER A 129 -15.50 35.24 0.41
C SER A 129 -14.81 34.57 1.59
N THR A 130 -15.51 34.43 2.70
CA THR A 130 -15.09 33.62 3.84
C THR A 130 -15.14 32.15 3.45
N SER A 131 -14.05 31.62 2.91
CA SER A 131 -13.93 30.17 2.72
C SER A 131 -13.64 29.53 4.08
N THR A 132 -14.61 28.84 4.63
CA THR A 132 -14.43 27.93 5.77
C THR A 132 -13.54 26.77 5.30
N THR A 133 -12.25 26.91 5.53
CA THR A 133 -11.29 25.84 5.25
C THR A 133 -11.49 24.76 6.30
N ILE A 134 -12.16 23.68 5.92
CA ILE A 134 -12.14 22.44 6.72
C ILE A 134 -10.67 21.97 6.70
N PRO A 135 -10.00 21.86 7.85
CA PRO A 135 -8.63 21.36 7.85
C PRO A 135 -8.65 19.93 7.30
N ALA A 136 -8.03 19.73 6.14
CA ALA A 136 -7.72 18.40 5.67
C ALA A 136 -6.84 17.74 6.73
N VAL A 137 -7.34 16.69 7.38
CA VAL A 137 -6.53 15.84 8.26
C VAL A 137 -5.52 15.15 7.36
N VAL A 138 -4.36 15.75 7.21
CA VAL A 138 -3.20 15.11 6.58
C VAL A 138 -2.75 14.05 7.56
N THR A 139 -3.22 12.82 7.38
CA THR A 139 -2.70 11.67 8.10
C THR A 139 -1.28 11.45 7.61
N THR A 140 -0.29 11.98 8.32
CA THR A 140 1.11 11.68 8.05
C THR A 140 1.31 10.19 8.30
N MET A 141 1.64 9.45 7.22
CA MET A 141 1.98 8.04 7.33
C MET A 141 3.19 7.90 8.25
N PRO A 142 3.17 6.99 9.24
CA PRO A 142 4.36 6.73 10.03
C PRO A 142 5.54 6.39 9.13
N SER A 143 6.72 6.91 9.41
CA SER A 143 7.94 6.82 8.59
C SER A 143 8.58 5.42 8.51
N GLN A 144 7.90 4.37 8.97
CA GLN A 144 8.43 3.00 8.95
C GLN A 144 7.95 2.22 7.71
N PRO A 145 8.79 1.30 7.19
CA PRO A 145 8.45 0.46 6.04
C PRO A 145 7.28 -0.46 6.34
N PHE A 146 6.63 -0.92 5.26
CA PHE A 146 5.76 -2.08 5.36
C PHE A 146 6.58 -3.36 5.25
N ASP A 147 6.31 -4.31 6.14
CA ASP A 147 6.91 -5.64 6.10
C ASP A 147 6.26 -6.54 5.06
N ALA A 148 5.00 -6.28 4.76
CA ALA A 148 4.25 -6.87 3.64
C ALA A 148 3.09 -5.96 3.22
N VAL A 149 2.61 -6.13 2.00
CA VAL A 149 1.41 -5.45 1.49
C VAL A 149 0.43 -6.48 0.94
N ILE A 150 -0.85 -6.34 1.30
CA ILE A 150 -1.93 -7.19 0.77
C ILE A 150 -2.70 -6.38 -0.26
N ALA A 151 -2.82 -6.90 -1.48
CA ALA A 151 -3.61 -6.30 -2.55
C ALA A 151 -4.94 -7.04 -2.67
N ILE A 152 -6.06 -6.40 -2.30
CA ILE A 152 -7.39 -7.00 -2.33
C ILE A 152 -8.19 -6.49 -3.53
N GLY A 153 -8.58 -7.41 -4.41
CA GLY A 153 -9.39 -7.13 -5.58
C GLY A 153 -10.42 -8.23 -5.84
N VAL A 154 -11.47 -7.89 -6.56
CA VAL A 154 -12.48 -8.86 -6.97
C VAL A 154 -12.84 -8.61 -8.43
N LEU A 155 -12.54 -9.57 -9.27
CA LEU A 155 -12.90 -9.61 -10.68
C LEU A 155 -13.91 -10.74 -10.90
N ILE A 156 -15.03 -10.41 -11.50
CA ILE A 156 -16.08 -11.37 -11.88
C ILE A 156 -16.20 -11.33 -13.39
N LYS A 157 -16.16 -12.51 -14.03
CA LYS A 157 -16.22 -12.63 -15.47
C LYS A 157 -17.55 -12.09 -16.01
N GLY A 158 -17.44 -11.13 -16.94
CA GLY A 158 -18.54 -10.59 -17.72
C GLY A 158 -18.58 -11.21 -19.14
N GLU A 159 -19.29 -10.55 -20.03
CA GLU A 159 -19.49 -11.02 -21.42
C GLU A 159 -18.32 -10.73 -22.36
N THR A 160 -17.44 -9.80 -21.99
CA THR A 160 -16.31 -9.35 -22.81
C THR A 160 -14.98 -9.89 -22.29
N MET A 161 -13.92 -9.73 -23.08
CA MET A 161 -12.54 -10.10 -22.71
C MET A 161 -11.91 -9.17 -21.67
N HIS A 162 -12.66 -8.20 -21.16
CA HIS A 162 -12.15 -7.26 -20.16
C HIS A 162 -11.64 -7.96 -18.88
N PHE A 163 -12.34 -8.99 -18.44
CA PHE A 163 -11.96 -9.80 -17.27
C PHE A 163 -10.56 -10.41 -17.44
N GLU A 164 -10.29 -11.04 -18.59
CA GLU A 164 -9.03 -11.71 -18.89
C GLU A 164 -7.86 -10.70 -18.87
N TYR A 165 -8.03 -9.58 -19.59
CA TYR A 165 -6.99 -8.56 -19.66
C TYR A 165 -6.66 -7.93 -18.29
N ILE A 166 -7.68 -7.62 -17.48
CA ILE A 166 -7.44 -7.05 -16.16
C ILE A 166 -6.83 -8.10 -15.23
N SER A 167 -7.34 -9.34 -15.23
CA SER A 167 -6.84 -10.42 -14.38
C SER A 167 -5.36 -10.71 -14.64
N ASP A 168 -4.97 -10.79 -15.91
CA ASP A 168 -3.60 -11.03 -16.34
C ASP A 168 -2.67 -9.87 -15.93
N THR A 169 -3.05 -8.65 -16.33
CA THR A 169 -2.24 -7.45 -16.08
C THR A 169 -2.02 -7.20 -14.58
N VAL A 170 -3.06 -7.38 -13.76
CA VAL A 170 -2.97 -7.18 -12.31
C VAL A 170 -2.07 -8.22 -11.67
N SER A 171 -2.20 -9.49 -12.07
CA SER A 171 -1.40 -10.59 -11.54
C SER A 171 0.09 -10.38 -11.82
N HIS A 172 0.45 -10.10 -13.07
CA HIS A 172 1.83 -9.81 -13.46
C HIS A 172 2.35 -8.50 -12.84
N GLY A 173 1.51 -7.47 -12.77
CA GLY A 173 1.88 -6.19 -12.18
C GLY A 173 2.22 -6.29 -10.69
N LEU A 174 1.42 -7.01 -9.91
CA LEU A 174 1.69 -7.21 -8.48
C LEU A 174 2.92 -8.08 -8.23
N MET A 175 3.10 -9.16 -9.01
CA MET A 175 4.31 -9.99 -8.93
C MET A 175 5.56 -9.17 -9.23
N ARG A 176 5.53 -8.34 -10.28
CA ARG A 176 6.64 -7.47 -10.61
C ARG A 176 6.99 -6.49 -9.49
N VAL A 177 6.00 -5.87 -8.85
CA VAL A 177 6.24 -4.98 -7.71
C VAL A 177 6.96 -5.71 -6.59
N GLN A 178 6.52 -6.93 -6.25
CA GLN A 178 7.16 -7.77 -5.23
C GLN A 178 8.63 -8.06 -5.57
N LEU A 179 8.90 -8.51 -6.79
CA LEU A 179 10.26 -8.86 -7.23
C LEU A 179 11.19 -7.64 -7.33
N ASP A 180 10.67 -6.50 -7.85
CA ASP A 180 11.45 -5.27 -8.01
C ASP A 180 11.79 -4.59 -6.67
N THR A 181 11.00 -4.84 -5.63
CA THR A 181 11.15 -4.16 -4.33
C THR A 181 11.64 -5.04 -3.20
N GLY A 182 11.53 -6.36 -3.34
CA GLY A 182 11.82 -7.34 -2.30
C GLY A 182 10.83 -7.34 -1.12
N VAL A 183 9.77 -6.51 -1.18
CA VAL A 183 8.72 -6.51 -0.15
C VAL A 183 7.63 -7.49 -0.54
N PRO A 184 7.23 -8.42 0.34
CA PRO A 184 6.15 -9.35 0.07
C PRO A 184 4.85 -8.66 -0.31
N VAL A 185 4.28 -9.04 -1.45
CA VAL A 185 2.96 -8.58 -1.92
C VAL A 185 2.02 -9.76 -2.00
N ILE A 186 1.05 -9.82 -1.09
CA ILE A 186 0.08 -10.90 -1.05
C ILE A 186 -0.99 -10.67 -2.11
N PHE A 187 -1.16 -11.65 -3.00
CA PHE A 187 -2.13 -11.62 -4.07
C PHE A 187 -3.53 -11.96 -3.56
N GLY A 188 -4.22 -10.95 -3.04
CA GLY A 188 -5.60 -11.04 -2.55
C GLY A 188 -6.63 -10.70 -3.64
N VAL A 189 -6.39 -11.13 -4.89
CA VAL A 189 -7.30 -10.82 -6.00
C VAL A 189 -8.10 -12.06 -6.38
N LEU A 190 -9.42 -11.99 -6.15
CA LEU A 190 -10.33 -13.03 -6.63
C LEU A 190 -10.60 -12.84 -8.13
N THR A 191 -10.39 -13.90 -8.90
CA THR A 191 -10.72 -13.99 -10.31
C THR A 191 -11.85 -15.03 -10.49
N ALA A 192 -13.06 -14.60 -10.19
CA ALA A 192 -14.23 -15.48 -10.15
C ALA A 192 -14.94 -15.53 -11.51
N LEU A 193 -15.38 -16.73 -11.92
CA LEU A 193 -16.17 -16.90 -13.14
C LEU A 193 -17.65 -16.55 -12.92
N THR A 194 -18.11 -16.56 -11.66
CA THR A 194 -19.49 -16.22 -11.29
C THR A 194 -19.49 -15.42 -9.98
N GLU A 195 -20.53 -14.61 -9.78
CA GLU A 195 -20.75 -13.89 -8.54
C GLU A 195 -20.78 -14.82 -7.31
N ASN A 196 -21.46 -15.97 -7.42
CA ASN A 196 -21.54 -16.93 -6.33
C ASN A 196 -20.16 -17.47 -5.92
N GLN A 197 -19.23 -17.64 -6.86
CA GLN A 197 -17.85 -18.03 -6.53
C GLN A 197 -17.15 -16.95 -5.71
N ALA A 198 -17.37 -15.67 -6.01
CA ALA A 198 -16.79 -14.58 -5.26
C ALA A 198 -17.37 -14.51 -3.84
N LEU A 199 -18.69 -14.61 -3.70
CA LEU A 199 -19.39 -14.61 -2.41
C LEU A 199 -18.92 -15.75 -1.49
N VAL A 200 -18.84 -16.98 -2.03
CA VAL A 200 -18.37 -18.16 -1.27
C VAL A 200 -16.93 -17.99 -0.80
N ARG A 201 -16.05 -17.40 -1.63
CA ARG A 201 -14.65 -17.14 -1.26
C ARG A 201 -14.47 -15.98 -0.29
N ALA A 202 -15.47 -15.14 -0.14
CA ALA A 202 -15.51 -14.10 0.88
C ALA A 202 -16.21 -14.56 2.19
N GLY A 203 -16.63 -15.82 2.28
CA GLY A 203 -17.33 -16.35 3.46
C GLY A 203 -18.77 -15.85 3.61
N ILE A 204 -19.34 -15.25 2.58
CA ILE A 204 -20.71 -14.68 2.55
C ILE A 204 -21.60 -15.33 1.48
N GLY A 205 -21.31 -16.57 1.10
CA GLY A 205 -22.16 -17.35 0.22
C GLY A 205 -23.56 -17.56 0.79
N LYS A 206 -24.47 -18.08 -0.05
CA LYS A 206 -25.88 -18.33 0.33
C LYS A 206 -25.99 -19.35 1.47
N GLU A 207 -27.14 -19.33 2.18
CA GLU A 207 -27.45 -20.30 3.21
C GLU A 207 -27.19 -21.75 2.75
N GLY A 208 -26.48 -22.51 3.60
CA GLY A 208 -26.03 -23.88 3.30
C GLY A 208 -24.64 -23.97 2.66
N ASN A 209 -24.08 -22.88 2.11
CA ASN A 209 -22.71 -22.83 1.58
C ASN A 209 -22.09 -21.44 1.76
N LYS A 210 -21.85 -21.03 3.00
CA LYS A 210 -21.20 -19.72 3.28
C LYS A 210 -19.80 -19.64 2.71
N GLY A 211 -19.11 -20.77 2.64
CA GLY A 211 -17.72 -20.83 2.19
C GLY A 211 -16.72 -20.40 3.25
N HIS A 212 -15.47 -20.28 2.81
CA HIS A 212 -14.35 -19.80 3.62
C HIS A 212 -13.95 -18.38 3.18
N ASN A 213 -13.63 -17.53 4.15
CA ASN A 213 -13.14 -16.18 3.84
C ASN A 213 -11.64 -16.18 3.56
N HIS A 214 -11.27 -16.14 2.29
CA HIS A 214 -9.86 -16.11 1.88
C HIS A 214 -9.09 -14.88 2.39
N GLY A 215 -9.75 -13.82 2.83
CA GLY A 215 -9.10 -12.70 3.49
C GLY A 215 -8.33 -13.11 4.74
N GLU A 216 -8.81 -14.15 5.45
CA GLU A 216 -8.09 -14.70 6.60
C GLU A 216 -6.78 -15.37 6.19
N ASP A 217 -6.78 -16.14 5.10
CA ASP A 217 -5.57 -16.77 4.56
C ASP A 217 -4.55 -15.72 4.12
N TRP A 218 -5.00 -14.62 3.50
CA TRP A 218 -4.12 -13.53 3.07
C TRP A 218 -3.50 -12.78 4.25
N GLY A 219 -4.27 -12.57 5.32
CA GLY A 219 -3.75 -11.99 6.56
C GLY A 219 -2.63 -12.85 7.15
N LEU A 220 -2.84 -14.15 7.20
CA LEU A 220 -1.86 -15.10 7.72
C LEU A 220 -0.61 -15.18 6.83
N ALA A 221 -0.79 -15.31 5.51
CA ALA A 221 0.29 -15.31 4.53
C ALA A 221 1.16 -14.04 4.60
N ALA A 222 0.54 -12.88 4.86
CA ALA A 222 1.27 -11.63 5.00
C ALA A 222 2.23 -11.66 6.21
N VAL A 223 1.78 -12.18 7.34
CA VAL A 223 2.62 -12.29 8.55
C VAL A 223 3.74 -13.30 8.33
N GLU A 224 3.45 -14.45 7.76
CA GLU A 224 4.45 -15.49 7.46
C GLU A 224 5.52 -14.97 6.51
N MET A 225 5.12 -14.37 5.40
CA MET A 225 6.05 -13.84 4.40
C MET A 225 6.88 -12.67 4.95
N ALA A 226 6.28 -11.80 5.77
CA ALA A 226 7.00 -10.73 6.43
C ALA A 226 8.10 -11.24 7.36
N ILE A 227 7.78 -12.24 8.21
CA ILE A 227 8.74 -12.87 9.09
C ILE A 227 9.85 -13.57 8.28
N SER A 228 9.47 -14.33 7.26
CA SER A 228 10.42 -15.05 6.40
C SER A 228 11.34 -14.07 5.65
N SER A 229 10.79 -13.01 5.07
CA SER A 229 11.58 -12.00 4.37
C SER A 229 12.61 -11.31 5.28
N ARG A 230 12.23 -11.00 6.53
CA ARG A 230 13.18 -10.47 7.51
C ARG A 230 14.30 -11.48 7.81
N LYS A 231 13.98 -12.75 8.06
CA LYS A 231 14.97 -13.80 8.28
C LYS A 231 15.91 -13.96 7.10
N TRP A 232 15.38 -13.99 5.87
CA TRP A 232 16.19 -14.11 4.67
C TRP A 232 17.14 -12.93 4.46
N SER A 233 16.72 -11.71 4.79
CA SER A 233 17.58 -10.52 4.74
C SER A 233 18.75 -10.61 5.73
N GLU A 234 18.61 -11.40 6.80
CA GLU A 234 19.67 -11.71 7.77
C GLU A 234 20.49 -12.96 7.39
N GLY A 235 20.24 -13.56 6.21
CA GLY A 235 20.90 -14.80 5.76
C GLY A 235 20.40 -16.08 6.46
N LYS A 236 19.26 -16.02 7.15
CA LYS A 236 18.66 -17.16 7.85
C LYS A 236 17.60 -17.82 6.97
N PHE A 237 17.94 -18.94 6.36
CA PHE A 237 17.03 -19.75 5.54
C PHE A 237 16.68 -21.02 6.32
N GLN A 238 15.46 -21.06 6.88
CA GLN A 238 14.90 -22.23 7.55
C GLN A 238 13.43 -22.37 7.15
#